data_4a28d380e58b66ce4761959451713aac
#
_entry.id   4a28d380e58b66ce4761959451713aac
#
_cell.length_a   1.000
_cell.length_b   1.000
_cell.length_c   1.000
_cell.angle_alpha   90.00
_cell.angle_beta   90.00
_cell.angle_gamma   90.00
#
_symmetry.space_group_name_H-M   'P 1'
#
loop_
_entity.id
_entity.type
_entity.pdbx_description
1 polymer ?
#
loop_
_entity_poly.entity_id
_entity_poly.type
_entity_poly.pdbx_seq_one_letter_code
_entity_poly.pdbx_strand_id
1 'polypeptide(L)'
;MNSLLRRLFFRIIYCRPLTRVIDRYFVDDSLGLYGERLAARHLLKQGYYITAQRFLDRFGEIDLIAVDKNTVVFVEVKTRGRISSCLPAEAVNEEKQDRILRASKHYLKLNNLTECQTRFDVIAIICSAPGAIASITHYKHAFEPRASFEIF
;
A
#
# COMPACT_ATOMS: atom_id res chain seq x y z
N MET A 1 -16.01 -5.91 -13.42
CA MET A 1 -15.76 -4.99 -12.29
C MET A 1 -17.01 -4.94 -11.44
N ASN A 2 -16.94 -5.40 -10.19
CA ASN A 2 -18.06 -5.52 -9.26
C ASN A 2 -18.67 -4.13 -9.01
N SER A 3 -20.01 -4.05 -8.82
CA SER A 3 -20.74 -2.79 -8.60
C SER A 3 -20.19 -1.96 -7.43
N LEU A 4 -19.65 -2.63 -6.40
CA LEU A 4 -19.01 -2.01 -5.23
C LEU A 4 -17.68 -1.31 -5.58
N LEU A 5 -16.85 -1.95 -6.39
CA LEU A 5 -15.60 -1.34 -6.90
C LEU A 5 -15.89 -0.20 -7.89
N ARG A 6 -17.00 -0.27 -8.66
CA ARG A 6 -17.46 0.87 -9.46
C ARG A 6 -17.79 2.08 -8.58
N ARG A 7 -18.42 1.89 -7.42
CA ARG A 7 -18.72 2.99 -6.47
C ARG A 7 -17.44 3.57 -5.87
N LEU A 8 -16.46 2.72 -5.51
CA LEU A 8 -15.15 3.19 -5.06
C LEU A 8 -14.44 3.94 -6.19
N PHE A 9 -14.48 3.43 -7.41
CA PHE A 9 -13.92 4.06 -8.61
C PHE A 9 -14.54 5.44 -8.87
N PHE A 10 -15.88 5.55 -8.82
CA PHE A 10 -16.57 6.84 -8.95
C PHE A 10 -16.17 7.83 -7.85
N ARG A 11 -16.06 7.35 -6.60
CA ARG A 11 -15.66 8.17 -5.46
C ARG A 11 -14.21 8.68 -5.58
N ILE A 12 -13.31 7.87 -6.15
CA ILE A 12 -11.91 8.23 -6.41
C ILE A 12 -11.79 9.22 -7.57
N ILE A 13 -12.52 9.01 -8.65
CA ILE A 13 -12.48 9.88 -9.85
C ILE A 13 -13.08 11.26 -9.56
N TYR A 14 -14.15 11.33 -8.76
CA TYR A 14 -14.81 12.62 -8.42
C TYR A 14 -14.21 13.30 -7.19
N CYS A 15 -13.50 12.59 -6.31
CA CYS A 15 -12.76 13.18 -5.19
C CYS A 15 -11.29 13.41 -5.57
N ARG A 16 -11.03 14.45 -6.39
CA ARG A 16 -9.73 15.01 -6.81
C ARG A 16 -8.72 13.98 -7.36
N PRO A 17 -8.13 14.21 -8.52
CA PRO A 17 -7.05 13.35 -9.03
C PRO A 17 -5.88 13.39 -8.06
N LEU A 18 -5.63 12.24 -7.41
CA LEU A 18 -4.52 12.03 -6.48
C LEU A 18 -3.14 12.30 -7.11
N THR A 19 -3.07 12.32 -8.44
CA THR A 19 -1.88 12.69 -9.21
C THR A 19 -1.35 14.10 -8.90
N ARG A 20 -2.20 15.04 -8.45
CA ARG A 20 -1.76 16.38 -8.03
C ARG A 20 -1.27 16.47 -6.58
N VAL A 21 -1.55 15.47 -5.75
CA VAL A 21 -1.11 15.46 -4.34
C VAL A 21 0.34 14.97 -4.24
N ILE A 22 0.78 14.13 -5.19
CA ILE A 22 2.12 13.54 -5.18
C ILE A 22 3.22 14.60 -5.40
N ASP A 23 2.92 15.69 -6.13
CA ASP A 23 3.95 16.68 -6.54
C ASP A 23 4.07 17.91 -5.62
N ARG A 24 3.25 18.05 -4.58
CA ARG A 24 3.12 19.34 -3.85
C ARG A 24 3.93 19.46 -2.55
N TYR A 25 4.58 18.39 -2.08
CA TYR A 25 5.33 18.42 -0.82
C TYR A 25 6.81 18.05 -1.04
N PHE A 26 7.56 18.97 -1.58
CA PHE A 26 9.01 18.87 -1.79
C PHE A 26 9.80 19.66 -0.75
N VAL A 27 9.54 19.48 0.53
CA VAL A 27 10.47 20.01 1.55
C VAL A 27 10.48 19.04 2.71
N ASP A 28 11.67 18.50 2.99
CA ASP A 28 12.01 17.67 4.16
C ASP A 28 11.40 16.24 4.19
N ASP A 29 11.73 15.44 3.17
CA ASP A 29 11.28 14.05 3.11
C ASP A 29 12.24 13.13 3.86
N SER A 30 11.74 12.50 4.91
CA SER A 30 12.36 11.29 5.42
C SER A 30 12.45 10.22 4.30
N LEU A 31 13.49 9.38 4.33
CA LEU A 31 13.71 8.30 3.37
C LEU A 31 12.45 7.43 3.17
N GLY A 32 11.64 7.27 4.22
CA GLY A 32 10.35 6.56 4.18
C GLY A 32 9.33 7.22 3.26
N LEU A 33 9.06 8.51 3.44
CA LEU A 33 8.10 9.24 2.59
C LEU A 33 8.51 9.26 1.12
N TYR A 34 9.81 9.39 0.85
CA TYR A 34 10.33 9.28 -0.50
C TYR A 34 10.03 7.92 -1.11
N GLY A 35 10.25 6.83 -0.35
CA GLY A 35 9.94 5.47 -0.79
C GLY A 35 8.45 5.24 -1.05
N GLU A 36 7.56 5.73 -0.19
CA GLU A 36 6.11 5.62 -0.40
C GLU A 36 5.66 6.29 -1.72
N ARG A 37 6.23 7.45 -2.05
CA ARG A 37 5.96 8.12 -3.33
C ARG A 37 6.45 7.32 -4.53
N LEU A 38 7.64 6.74 -4.43
CA LEU A 38 8.20 5.87 -5.48
C LEU A 38 7.34 4.61 -5.66
N ALA A 39 6.90 3.98 -4.57
CA ALA A 39 6.00 2.83 -4.60
C ALA A 39 4.66 3.19 -5.26
N ALA A 40 4.07 4.34 -4.90
CA ALA A 40 2.83 4.80 -5.51
C ALA A 40 2.99 5.02 -7.03
N ARG A 41 4.06 5.68 -7.48
CA ARG A 41 4.37 5.85 -8.92
C ARG A 41 4.59 4.52 -9.63
N HIS A 42 5.26 3.57 -8.97
CA HIS A 42 5.49 2.23 -9.52
C HIS A 42 4.15 1.50 -9.74
N LEU A 43 3.24 1.52 -8.76
CA LEU A 43 1.92 0.91 -8.88
C LEU A 43 1.08 1.58 -9.99
N LEU A 44 1.05 2.91 -10.05
CA LEU A 44 0.34 3.65 -11.11
C LEU A 44 0.82 3.26 -12.51
N LYS A 45 2.14 3.12 -12.71
CA LYS A 45 2.73 2.67 -13.99
C LYS A 45 2.31 1.23 -14.35
N GLN A 46 1.99 0.39 -13.37
CA GLN A 46 1.49 -0.97 -13.56
C GLN A 46 -0.04 -1.03 -13.73
N GLY A 47 -0.73 0.11 -13.77
CA GLY A 47 -2.18 0.17 -13.97
C GLY A 47 -3.01 0.01 -12.70
N TYR A 48 -2.40 0.12 -11.51
CA TYR A 48 -3.14 0.17 -10.24
C TYR A 48 -3.78 1.54 -10.03
N TYR A 49 -4.85 1.57 -9.27
CA TYR A 49 -5.48 2.81 -8.81
C TYR A 49 -5.21 3.01 -7.32
N ILE A 50 -4.54 4.10 -6.95
CA ILE A 50 -4.28 4.43 -5.54
C ILE A 50 -5.55 5.04 -4.94
N THR A 51 -6.06 4.44 -3.87
CA THR A 51 -7.28 4.87 -3.18
C THR A 51 -6.97 5.63 -1.88
N ALA A 52 -5.88 5.31 -1.24
CA ALA A 52 -5.39 6.02 -0.06
C ALA A 52 -3.86 5.92 0.06
N GLN A 53 -3.27 6.92 0.69
CA GLN A 53 -1.86 6.93 1.13
C GLN A 53 -1.86 7.25 2.61
N ARG A 54 -1.00 6.56 3.37
CA ARG A 54 -0.85 6.73 4.81
C ARG A 54 -2.21 6.69 5.53
N PHE A 55 -2.94 5.60 5.29
CA PHE A 55 -4.21 5.39 6.01
C PHE A 55 -3.89 5.06 7.46
N LEU A 56 -4.15 6.00 8.33
CA LEU A 56 -3.92 5.89 9.77
C LEU A 56 -5.26 5.69 10.49
N ASP A 57 -5.32 4.69 11.35
CA ASP A 57 -6.41 4.48 12.27
C ASP A 57 -5.90 4.04 13.66
N ARG A 58 -6.83 3.68 14.57
CA ARG A 58 -6.48 3.20 15.91
C ARG A 58 -5.68 1.89 15.95
N PHE A 59 -5.64 1.14 14.86
CA PHE A 59 -4.95 -0.15 14.78
C PHE A 59 -3.55 -0.02 14.19
N GLY A 60 -3.29 1.04 13.43
CA GLY A 60 -2.01 1.31 12.82
C GLY A 60 -2.11 2.06 11.51
N GLU A 61 -0.99 2.11 10.80
CA GLU A 61 -0.85 2.80 9.52
C GLU A 61 -0.66 1.76 8.40
N ILE A 62 -1.31 2.02 7.25
CA ILE A 62 -1.09 1.31 5.98
C ILE A 62 -0.52 2.34 5.01
N ASP A 63 0.66 2.06 4.45
CA ASP A 63 1.39 3.03 3.63
C ASP A 63 0.63 3.38 2.35
N LEU A 64 0.14 2.36 1.61
CA LEU A 64 -0.66 2.56 0.40
C LEU A 64 -1.84 1.59 0.35
N ILE A 65 -2.98 2.07 -0.14
CA ILE A 65 -4.13 1.24 -0.48
C ILE A 65 -4.42 1.47 -1.96
N ALA A 66 -4.50 0.39 -2.72
CA ALA A 66 -4.69 0.45 -4.16
C ALA A 66 -5.76 -0.55 -4.62
N VAL A 67 -6.17 -0.43 -5.88
CA VAL A 67 -7.02 -1.42 -6.56
C VAL A 67 -6.29 -1.95 -7.78
N ASP A 68 -6.15 -3.26 -7.86
CA ASP A 68 -5.68 -4.02 -9.02
C ASP A 68 -6.86 -4.80 -9.59
N LYS A 69 -7.42 -4.34 -10.71
CA LYS A 69 -8.63 -4.92 -11.34
C LYS A 69 -9.82 -4.96 -10.37
N ASN A 70 -10.07 -6.12 -9.74
CA ASN A 70 -11.17 -6.35 -8.81
C ASN A 70 -10.71 -6.62 -7.37
N THR A 71 -9.42 -6.42 -7.08
CA THR A 71 -8.80 -6.72 -5.78
C THR A 71 -8.40 -5.43 -5.09
N VAL A 72 -8.76 -5.26 -3.82
CA VAL A 72 -8.24 -4.21 -2.96
C VAL A 72 -6.88 -4.67 -2.43
N VAL A 73 -5.85 -3.87 -2.67
CA VAL A 73 -4.46 -4.20 -2.35
C VAL A 73 -3.96 -3.28 -1.25
N PHE A 74 -3.58 -3.86 -0.13
CA PHE A 74 -2.93 -3.19 0.98
C PHE A 74 -1.43 -3.37 0.85
N VAL A 75 -0.68 -2.28 0.85
CA VAL A 75 0.75 -2.29 0.51
C VAL A 75 1.56 -1.68 1.63
N GLU A 76 2.53 -2.45 2.11
CA GLU A 76 3.59 -1.98 2.98
C GLU A 76 4.82 -1.62 2.16
N VAL A 77 5.44 -0.47 2.42
CA VAL A 77 6.63 0.02 1.71
C VAL A 77 7.85 -0.06 2.61
N LYS A 78 8.88 -0.74 2.14
CA LYS A 78 10.16 -0.86 2.86
C LYS A 78 11.26 -0.19 2.05
N THR A 79 11.73 0.97 2.54
CA THR A 79 12.83 1.70 1.91
C THR A 79 14.11 1.53 2.74
N ARG A 80 15.22 1.18 2.08
CA ARG A 80 16.51 1.00 2.72
C ARG A 80 17.64 1.68 1.94
N GLY A 81 18.64 2.21 2.66
CA GLY A 81 19.77 2.95 2.08
C GLY A 81 20.91 2.09 1.53
N ARG A 82 20.91 0.75 1.74
CA ARG A 82 21.90 -0.20 1.20
C ARG A 82 21.30 -1.59 1.06
N ILE A 83 21.92 -2.45 0.24
CA ILE A 83 21.53 -3.84 0.06
C ILE A 83 21.57 -4.55 1.41
N SER A 84 20.41 -4.88 1.95
CA SER A 84 20.23 -5.73 3.11
C SER A 84 19.87 -7.12 2.62
N SER A 85 20.55 -8.14 3.12
CA SER A 85 20.34 -9.55 2.77
C SER A 85 19.02 -10.14 3.29
N CYS A 86 18.19 -9.35 3.95
CA CYS A 86 16.92 -9.82 4.51
C CYS A 86 15.84 -9.94 3.43
N LEU A 87 15.22 -11.11 3.29
CA LEU A 87 14.11 -11.36 2.39
C LEU A 87 12.90 -10.49 2.80
N PRO A 88 12.11 -9.96 1.85
CA PRO A 88 11.02 -9.03 2.12
C PRO A 88 9.86 -9.60 2.93
N ALA A 89 9.60 -10.91 2.83
CA ALA A 89 8.60 -11.58 3.68
C ALA A 89 9.00 -11.54 5.16
N GLU A 90 10.30 -11.56 5.47
CA GLU A 90 10.85 -11.35 6.82
C GLU A 90 10.88 -9.87 7.23
N ALA A 91 10.68 -8.95 6.27
CA ALA A 91 10.71 -7.51 6.52
C ALA A 91 9.44 -6.98 7.22
N VAL A 92 8.34 -7.74 7.22
CA VAL A 92 7.10 -7.41 7.93
C VAL A 92 6.90 -8.44 9.03
N ASN A 93 7.30 -8.10 10.26
CA ASN A 93 7.13 -9.00 11.41
C ASN A 93 5.62 -9.24 11.68
N GLU A 94 5.33 -10.30 12.42
CA GLU A 94 3.96 -10.74 12.72
C GLU A 94 3.11 -9.63 13.35
N GLU A 95 3.68 -8.87 14.28
CA GLU A 95 2.98 -7.77 14.95
C GLU A 95 2.54 -6.67 13.96
N LYS A 96 3.41 -6.32 13.00
CA LYS A 96 3.07 -5.35 11.95
C LYS A 96 2.03 -5.91 10.99
N GLN A 97 2.12 -7.22 10.64
CA GLN A 97 1.10 -7.89 9.82
C GLN A 97 -0.27 -7.81 10.51
N ASP A 98 -0.35 -8.12 11.80
CA ASP A 98 -1.60 -8.06 12.57
C ASP A 98 -2.19 -6.64 12.60
N ARG A 99 -1.35 -5.60 12.73
CA ARG A 99 -1.80 -4.20 12.66
C ARG A 99 -2.37 -3.88 11.28
N ILE A 100 -1.67 -4.25 10.21
CA ILE A 100 -2.14 -4.04 8.82
C ILE A 100 -3.46 -4.77 8.60
N LEU A 101 -3.60 -6.02 9.05
CA LEU A 101 -4.82 -6.81 8.93
C LEU A 101 -6.02 -6.14 9.65
N ARG A 102 -5.82 -5.63 10.86
CA ARG A 102 -6.87 -4.91 11.60
C ARG A 102 -7.26 -3.59 10.93
N ALA A 103 -6.27 -2.82 10.50
CA ALA A 103 -6.50 -1.55 9.81
C ALA A 103 -7.19 -1.77 8.45
N SER A 104 -6.82 -2.83 7.71
CA SER A 104 -7.46 -3.19 6.44
C SER A 104 -8.93 -3.58 6.63
N LYS A 105 -9.25 -4.38 7.65
CA LYS A 105 -10.62 -4.72 8.01
C LYS A 105 -11.47 -3.48 8.31
N HIS A 106 -10.90 -2.53 9.04
CA HIS A 106 -11.57 -1.26 9.33
C HIS A 106 -11.78 -0.43 8.05
N TYR A 107 -10.75 -0.30 7.20
CA TYR A 107 -10.86 0.39 5.92
C TYR A 107 -11.96 -0.20 5.02
N LEU A 108 -12.02 -1.53 4.90
CA LEU A 108 -13.04 -2.23 4.12
C LEU A 108 -14.46 -1.95 4.63
N LYS A 109 -14.65 -1.95 5.95
CA LYS A 109 -15.95 -1.61 6.57
C LYS A 109 -16.35 -0.17 6.31
N LEU A 110 -15.44 0.79 6.52
CA LEU A 110 -15.70 2.21 6.29
C LEU A 110 -16.10 2.53 4.85
N ASN A 111 -15.61 1.74 3.89
CA ASN A 111 -15.85 1.95 2.46
C ASN A 111 -16.90 0.99 1.87
N ASN A 112 -17.55 0.13 2.67
CA ASN A 112 -18.50 -0.90 2.24
C ASN A 112 -17.89 -1.86 1.19
N LEU A 113 -16.66 -2.34 1.43
CA LEU A 113 -15.89 -3.20 0.55
C LEU A 113 -15.64 -4.60 1.14
N THR A 114 -16.41 -5.01 2.13
CA THR A 114 -16.24 -6.27 2.85
C THR A 114 -16.32 -7.51 1.96
N GLU A 115 -17.07 -7.41 0.85
CA GLU A 115 -17.24 -8.49 -0.13
C GLU A 115 -16.19 -8.49 -1.24
N CYS A 116 -15.21 -7.57 -1.18
CA CYS A 116 -14.18 -7.47 -2.20
C CYS A 116 -13.02 -8.43 -1.90
N GLN A 117 -12.42 -8.97 -2.96
CA GLN A 117 -11.15 -9.67 -2.83
C GLN A 117 -10.09 -8.73 -2.28
N THR A 118 -9.24 -9.24 -1.41
CA THR A 118 -8.15 -8.49 -0.79
C THR A 118 -6.81 -9.16 -1.03
N ARG A 119 -5.74 -8.37 -1.01
CA ARG A 119 -4.36 -8.83 -1.14
C ARG A 119 -3.43 -7.95 -0.31
N PHE A 120 -2.40 -8.56 0.25
CA PHE A 120 -1.37 -7.87 1.02
C PHE A 120 -0.04 -7.98 0.31
N ASP A 121 0.49 -6.83 -0.10
CA ASP A 121 1.71 -6.74 -0.89
C ASP A 121 2.79 -5.99 -0.11
N VAL A 122 4.06 -6.26 -0.46
CA VAL A 122 5.21 -5.49 0.04
C VAL A 122 5.98 -4.92 -1.16
N ILE A 123 6.32 -3.64 -1.09
CA ILE A 123 7.22 -3.00 -2.05
C ILE A 123 8.53 -2.68 -1.34
N ALA A 124 9.60 -3.35 -1.74
CA ALA A 124 10.94 -3.10 -1.27
C ALA A 124 11.68 -2.14 -2.22
N ILE A 125 12.23 -1.07 -1.67
CA ILE A 125 12.99 -0.05 -2.41
C ILE A 125 14.38 0.01 -1.80
N ILE A 126 15.39 -0.17 -2.64
CA ILE A 126 16.79 -0.05 -2.25
C ILE A 126 17.34 1.23 -2.91
N CYS A 127 17.90 2.12 -2.09
CA CYS A 127 18.56 3.33 -2.54
C CYS A 127 20.08 3.13 -2.45
N SER A 128 20.79 3.34 -3.57
CA SER A 128 22.27 3.26 -3.60
C SER A 128 22.93 4.48 -2.98
N ALA A 129 22.27 5.65 -3.08
CA ALA A 129 22.65 6.93 -2.48
C ALA A 129 21.38 7.77 -2.25
N PRO A 130 21.45 8.90 -1.51
CA PRO A 130 20.33 9.82 -1.38
C PRO A 130 19.78 10.23 -2.76
N GLY A 131 18.50 9.94 -3.00
CA GLY A 131 17.82 10.21 -4.28
C GLY A 131 18.11 9.25 -5.43
N ALA A 132 19.03 8.30 -5.29
CA ALA A 132 19.36 7.30 -6.30
C ALA A 132 18.74 5.94 -5.97
N ILE A 133 17.85 5.47 -6.85
CA ILE A 133 17.17 4.17 -6.70
C ILE A 133 18.06 3.10 -7.34
N ALA A 134 18.42 2.07 -6.56
CA ALA A 134 19.11 0.88 -7.05
C ALA A 134 18.11 -0.15 -7.56
N SER A 135 17.02 -0.40 -6.81
CA SER A 135 15.96 -1.33 -7.24
C SER A 135 14.62 -1.03 -6.58
N ILE A 136 13.53 -1.43 -7.27
CA ILE A 136 12.18 -1.54 -6.73
C ILE A 136 11.71 -2.96 -7.00
N THR A 137 11.34 -3.68 -5.96
CA THR A 137 10.81 -5.04 -6.06
C THR A 137 9.42 -5.09 -5.43
N HIS A 138 8.42 -5.58 -6.18
CA HIS A 138 7.05 -5.71 -5.74
C HIS A 138 6.74 -7.18 -5.45
N TYR A 139 6.51 -7.51 -4.18
CA TYR A 139 6.12 -8.83 -3.73
C TYR A 139 4.61 -8.86 -3.55
N LYS A 140 3.94 -9.48 -4.51
CA LYS A 140 2.49 -9.72 -4.44
C LYS A 140 2.22 -10.91 -3.54
N HIS A 141 1.11 -10.86 -2.78
CA HIS A 141 0.76 -11.89 -1.80
C HIS A 141 1.90 -12.14 -0.79
N ALA A 142 2.51 -11.06 -0.28
CA ALA A 142 3.66 -11.15 0.63
C ALA A 142 3.32 -11.83 1.96
N PHE A 143 2.08 -11.73 2.40
CA PHE A 143 1.52 -12.47 3.53
C PHE A 143 0.00 -12.62 3.39
N GLU A 144 -0.54 -13.58 4.13
CA GLU A 144 -1.98 -13.86 4.17
C GLU A 144 -2.51 -13.74 5.60
N PRO A 145 -3.81 -13.45 5.77
CA PRO A 145 -4.45 -13.55 7.08
C PRO A 145 -4.26 -14.96 7.63
N ARG A 146 -3.86 -15.07 8.91
CA ARG A 146 -3.80 -16.36 9.57
C ARG A 146 -5.20 -16.93 9.74
N ALA A 147 -5.33 -18.25 9.84
CA ALA A 147 -6.63 -18.95 10.01
C ALA A 147 -7.43 -18.43 11.22
N SER A 148 -6.77 -17.88 12.24
CA SER A 148 -7.39 -17.23 13.40
C SER A 148 -7.89 -15.81 13.13
N PHE A 149 -7.58 -15.25 11.95
CA PHE A 149 -7.94 -13.87 11.57
C PHE A 149 -8.92 -13.92 10.40
N GLU A 150 -10.20 -14.19 10.70
CA GLU A 150 -11.26 -14.04 9.70
C GLU A 150 -11.37 -12.56 9.32
N ILE A 151 -11.21 -12.25 8.03
CA ILE A 151 -11.41 -10.88 7.52
C ILE A 151 -12.91 -10.55 7.59
N PHE A 152 -13.80 -11.51 7.39
CA PHE A 152 -15.25 -11.42 7.62
C PHE A 152 -15.85 -12.81 7.87
#